data_7b386e0c85b30f4b88a86ec7ea870733
#
_entry.id   7b386e0c85b30f4b88a86ec7ea870733
#
_cell.length_a   1.000
_cell.length_b   1.000
_cell.length_c   1.000
_cell.angle_alpha   90.00
_cell.angle_beta   90.00
_cell.angle_gamma   90.00
#
_symmetry.space_group_name_H-M   'P 1'
#
loop_
_entity.id
_entity.type
_entity.pdbx_description
1 polymer ?
#
loop_
_entity_poly.entity_id
_entity_poly.type
_entity_poly.pdbx_seq_one_letter_code
_entity_poly.pdbx_strand_id
1 'polypeptide(L)'
;MVYRQVDRELIVRFSGKPYISLDYSFESLIPAALSNDLARKLVGFYKRKLLKDQTAHDKIEFEIVYSCYDFATEKKISELMNDGFYVEECQALRQALKDLTLRAIREYFDVLHQDEQALNSLGQSCDRIQRKLSCQEENTAALLGYFTTLLNDLKRYGTPQFSRQARYAFIARSLCNSLVECGYVTAEDMDRFMMGVE
;
A
#
# COMPACT_ATOMS: atom_id res chain seq x y z
N MET A 1 -2.34 3.30 10.99
CA MET A 1 -1.20 3.34 10.02
C MET A 1 -1.36 4.57 9.15
N VAL A 2 -0.38 5.49 9.14
CA VAL A 2 -0.53 6.79 8.45
C VAL A 2 0.62 6.99 7.45
N TYR A 3 0.29 6.83 6.17
CA TYR A 3 1.14 7.24 5.06
C TYR A 3 0.75 8.65 4.59
N ARG A 4 1.58 9.25 3.75
CA ARG A 4 1.28 10.55 3.16
C ARG A 4 0.02 10.47 2.32
N GLN A 5 -0.83 11.46 2.46
CA GLN A 5 -1.98 11.64 1.60
C GLN A 5 -1.52 12.38 0.33
N VAL A 6 -1.85 11.82 -0.82
CA VAL A 6 -1.55 12.43 -2.12
C VAL A 6 -2.85 13.00 -2.67
N ASP A 7 -2.94 14.33 -2.74
CA ASP A 7 -4.14 15.05 -3.21
C ASP A 7 -4.23 15.14 -4.75
N ARG A 8 -3.60 14.18 -5.44
CA ARG A 8 -3.56 14.13 -6.90
C ARG A 8 -3.88 12.73 -7.40
N GLU A 9 -4.40 12.65 -8.62
CA GLU A 9 -4.70 11.37 -9.25
C GLU A 9 -3.41 10.58 -9.51
N LEU A 10 -3.37 9.34 -9.04
CA LEU A 10 -2.26 8.40 -9.32
C LEU A 10 -2.22 8.00 -10.79
N ILE A 11 -3.38 8.00 -11.46
CA ILE A 11 -3.52 7.64 -12.87
C ILE A 11 -3.59 8.89 -13.71
N VAL A 12 -2.66 9.03 -14.64
CA VAL A 12 -2.63 10.10 -15.66
C VAL A 12 -2.92 9.50 -17.03
N ARG A 13 -3.50 10.30 -17.93
CA ARG A 13 -3.83 9.84 -19.30
C ARG A 13 -2.93 10.54 -20.31
N PHE A 14 -2.27 9.74 -21.17
CA PHE A 14 -1.55 10.21 -22.34
C PHE A 14 -2.10 9.54 -23.59
N SER A 15 -2.56 10.31 -24.55
CA SER A 15 -3.15 9.81 -25.81
C SER A 15 -4.22 8.73 -25.59
N GLY A 16 -5.09 8.92 -24.57
CA GLY A 16 -6.16 8.00 -24.21
C GLY A 16 -5.74 6.76 -23.43
N LYS A 17 -4.45 6.53 -23.20
CA LYS A 17 -3.94 5.38 -22.42
C LYS A 17 -3.69 5.80 -20.96
N PRO A 18 -4.03 4.92 -19.98
CA PRO A 18 -3.74 5.18 -18.58
C PRO A 18 -2.28 4.87 -18.25
N TYR A 19 -1.68 5.73 -17.44
CA TYR A 19 -0.33 5.56 -16.88
C TYR A 19 -0.37 5.87 -15.39
N ILE A 20 0.48 5.21 -14.61
CA ILE A 20 0.64 5.46 -13.17
C ILE A 20 1.79 6.47 -12.99
N SER A 21 1.52 7.53 -12.23
CA SER A 21 2.56 8.48 -11.82
C SER A 21 3.47 7.83 -10.77
N LEU A 22 4.73 7.62 -11.12
CA LEU A 22 5.73 7.07 -10.18
C LEU A 22 5.95 8.00 -8.97
N ASP A 23 5.96 9.31 -9.18
CA ASP A 23 6.17 10.27 -8.10
C ASP A 23 5.07 10.15 -7.03
N TYR A 24 3.81 10.13 -7.44
CA TYR A 24 2.68 10.02 -6.52
C TYR A 24 2.55 8.61 -5.93
N SER A 25 2.88 7.59 -6.71
CA SER A 25 2.91 6.21 -6.22
C SER A 25 3.92 6.06 -5.09
N PHE A 26 5.17 6.48 -5.30
CA PHE A 26 6.20 6.44 -4.25
C PHE A 26 5.84 7.33 -3.05
N GLU A 27 5.36 8.55 -3.29
CA GLU A 27 4.96 9.46 -2.21
C GLU A 27 3.87 8.85 -1.32
N SER A 28 2.92 8.13 -1.91
CA SER A 28 1.83 7.47 -1.17
C SER A 28 2.29 6.35 -0.24
N LEU A 29 3.52 5.87 -0.37
CA LEU A 29 4.13 4.82 0.44
C LEU A 29 5.10 5.37 1.50
N ILE A 30 5.30 6.69 1.54
CA ILE A 30 6.19 7.35 2.52
C ILE A 30 5.41 7.63 3.82
N PRO A 31 6.01 7.42 5.02
CA PRO A 31 5.39 7.80 6.28
C PRO A 31 5.01 9.28 6.33
N ALA A 32 3.79 9.59 6.79
CA ALA A 32 3.28 10.96 6.85
C ALA A 32 4.07 11.87 7.81
N ALA A 33 4.77 11.30 8.78
CA ALA A 33 5.55 12.03 9.77
C ALA A 33 6.82 12.70 9.20
N LEU A 34 7.26 12.31 7.99
CA LEU A 34 8.46 12.87 7.38
C LEU A 34 8.21 14.25 6.78
N SER A 35 9.23 15.12 6.77
CA SER A 35 9.18 16.42 6.11
C SER A 35 8.96 16.29 4.61
N ASN A 36 8.45 17.35 3.97
CA ASN A 36 8.25 17.36 2.53
C ASN A 36 9.58 17.26 1.76
N ASP A 37 10.66 17.84 2.29
CA ASP A 37 11.97 17.80 1.63
C ASP A 37 12.57 16.40 1.67
N LEU A 38 12.50 15.73 2.83
CA LEU A 38 12.97 14.35 2.95
C LEU A 38 12.12 13.39 2.10
N ALA A 39 10.80 13.59 2.06
CA ALA A 39 9.91 12.79 1.20
C ALA A 39 10.28 12.93 -0.29
N ARG A 40 10.51 14.16 -0.77
CA ARG A 40 10.95 14.40 -2.18
C ARG A 40 12.31 13.75 -2.47
N LYS A 41 13.25 13.82 -1.52
CA LYS A 41 14.58 13.20 -1.65
C LYS A 41 14.46 11.68 -1.73
N LEU A 42 13.57 11.07 -0.91
CA LEU A 42 13.28 9.63 -0.95
C LEU A 42 12.63 9.21 -2.27
N VAL A 43 11.65 9.95 -2.79
CA VAL A 43 11.05 9.70 -4.11
C VAL A 43 12.13 9.69 -5.19
N GLY A 44 13.06 10.66 -5.18
CA GLY A 44 14.19 10.70 -6.10
C GLY A 44 15.11 9.48 -5.99
N PHE A 45 15.39 9.03 -4.77
CA PHE A 45 16.16 7.81 -4.51
C PHE A 45 15.46 6.56 -5.05
N TYR A 46 14.17 6.37 -4.75
CA TYR A 46 13.40 5.22 -5.22
C TYR A 46 13.28 5.18 -6.76
N LYS A 47 13.15 6.33 -7.41
CA LYS A 47 13.18 6.42 -8.88
C LYS A 47 14.52 5.95 -9.44
N ARG A 48 15.64 6.37 -8.86
CA ARG A 48 16.98 5.89 -9.28
C ARG A 48 17.15 4.39 -9.05
N LYS A 49 16.63 3.87 -7.93
CA LYS A 49 16.68 2.44 -7.61
C LYS A 49 15.87 1.64 -8.63
N LEU A 50 14.65 2.06 -8.95
CA LEU A 50 13.82 1.41 -9.98
C LEU A 50 14.45 1.48 -11.38
N LEU A 51 15.11 2.58 -11.74
CA LEU A 51 15.79 2.71 -13.04
C LEU A 51 16.98 1.74 -13.17
N LYS A 52 17.62 1.36 -12.06
CA LYS A 52 18.70 0.36 -12.05
C LYS A 52 18.18 -1.06 -12.23
N ASP A 53 16.98 -1.34 -11.72
CA ASP A 53 16.31 -2.64 -11.85
C ASP A 53 14.85 -2.45 -12.26
N GLN A 54 14.63 -2.39 -13.57
CA GLN A 54 13.29 -2.21 -14.14
C GLN A 54 12.40 -3.45 -13.99
N THR A 55 12.95 -4.60 -13.62
CA THR A 55 12.17 -5.83 -13.38
C THR A 55 11.38 -5.75 -12.08
N ALA A 56 11.74 -4.83 -11.18
CA ALA A 56 11.04 -4.60 -9.92
C ALA A 56 9.82 -3.66 -10.04
N HIS A 57 9.36 -3.32 -11.26
CA HIS A 57 8.27 -2.36 -11.47
C HIS A 57 6.92 -2.83 -10.90
N ASP A 58 6.69 -4.12 -10.76
CA ASP A 58 5.50 -4.76 -10.17
C ASP A 58 5.68 -5.15 -8.70
N LYS A 59 6.83 -4.82 -8.11
CA LYS A 59 7.21 -5.17 -6.74
C LYS A 59 7.75 -3.96 -5.96
N ILE A 60 7.38 -2.76 -6.37
CA ILE A 60 7.91 -1.52 -5.81
C ILE A 60 7.72 -1.40 -4.29
N GLU A 61 6.63 -1.96 -3.75
CA GLU A 61 6.27 -1.90 -2.34
C GLU A 61 7.19 -2.72 -1.43
N PHE A 62 7.89 -3.71 -1.97
CA PHE A 62 8.80 -4.58 -1.18
C PHE A 62 10.26 -4.47 -1.59
N GLU A 63 10.55 -4.21 -2.87
CA GLU A 63 11.94 -4.25 -3.38
C GLU A 63 12.54 -2.85 -3.54
N ILE A 64 11.70 -1.84 -3.81
CA ILE A 64 12.15 -0.47 -4.06
C ILE A 64 11.95 0.42 -2.84
N VAL A 65 10.71 0.50 -2.32
CA VAL A 65 10.34 1.42 -1.24
C VAL A 65 10.61 0.80 0.12
N TYR A 66 11.12 1.60 1.05
CA TYR A 66 11.24 1.21 2.44
C TYR A 66 9.92 1.50 3.16
N SER A 67 9.04 0.50 3.20
CA SER A 67 7.65 0.63 3.65
C SER A 67 7.44 0.32 5.13
N CYS A 68 8.41 -0.30 5.81
CA CYS A 68 8.34 -0.64 7.23
C CYS A 68 9.74 -0.70 7.88
N TYR A 69 9.75 -0.74 9.20
CA TYR A 69 10.92 -1.08 9.99
C TYR A 69 11.01 -2.60 10.09
N ASP A 70 12.05 -3.19 9.54
CA ASP A 70 12.30 -4.62 9.46
C ASP A 70 13.73 -4.99 9.90
N PHE A 71 14.09 -6.27 9.84
CA PHE A 71 15.40 -6.77 10.28
C PHE A 71 16.54 -6.30 9.38
N ALA A 72 16.27 -5.90 8.13
CA ALA A 72 17.25 -5.35 7.18
C ALA A 72 17.33 -3.81 7.21
N THR A 73 16.66 -3.14 8.14
CA THR A 73 16.58 -1.67 8.19
C THR A 73 17.96 -1.01 8.26
N GLU A 74 18.92 -1.55 9.01
CA GLU A 74 20.26 -0.96 9.12
C GLU A 74 21.02 -1.01 7.79
N LYS A 75 20.83 -2.06 7.01
CA LYS A 75 21.38 -2.16 5.65
C LYS A 75 20.76 -1.10 4.73
N LYS A 76 19.43 -0.93 4.80
CA LYS A 76 18.70 0.09 4.04
C LYS A 76 19.14 1.51 4.40
N ILE A 77 19.38 1.79 5.68
CA ILE A 77 19.93 3.07 6.14
C ILE A 77 21.35 3.29 5.59
N SER A 78 22.20 2.28 5.59
CA SER A 78 23.54 2.38 5.03
C SER A 78 23.50 2.66 3.50
N GLU A 79 22.54 2.08 2.78
CA GLU A 79 22.32 2.37 1.35
C GLU A 79 21.96 3.84 1.12
N LEU A 80 21.08 4.43 1.96
CA LEU A 80 20.74 5.84 1.89
C LEU A 80 21.92 6.76 2.19
N MET A 81 22.72 6.45 3.20
CA MET A 81 23.92 7.22 3.51
C MET A 81 24.91 7.22 2.34
N ASN A 82 25.08 6.09 1.66
CA ASN A 82 25.92 5.98 0.45
C ASN A 82 25.34 6.78 -0.74
N ASP A 83 24.03 7.02 -0.78
CA ASP A 83 23.36 7.86 -1.80
C ASP A 83 23.28 9.35 -1.39
N GLY A 84 23.97 9.76 -0.32
CA GLY A 84 24.10 11.15 0.10
C GLY A 84 22.99 11.66 1.03
N PHE A 85 22.34 10.77 1.77
CA PHE A 85 21.45 11.18 2.86
C PHE A 85 22.25 11.50 4.12
N TYR A 86 21.85 12.54 4.84
CA TYR A 86 22.48 12.91 6.11
C TYR A 86 22.03 11.97 7.25
N VAL A 87 22.83 11.91 8.30
CA VAL A 87 22.57 11.06 9.47
C VAL A 87 21.20 11.39 10.10
N GLU A 88 20.86 12.67 10.20
CA GLU A 88 19.60 13.15 10.76
C GLU A 88 18.40 12.72 9.89
N GLU A 89 18.54 12.76 8.57
CA GLU A 89 17.51 12.29 7.63
C GLU A 89 17.27 10.79 7.77
N CYS A 90 18.34 10.02 7.91
CA CYS A 90 18.31 8.58 8.12
C CYS A 90 17.67 8.23 9.48
N GLN A 91 17.98 8.96 10.53
CA GLN A 91 17.39 8.79 11.86
C GLN A 91 15.89 9.12 11.84
N ALA A 92 15.49 10.21 11.17
CA ALA A 92 14.09 10.58 11.02
C ALA A 92 13.30 9.50 10.27
N LEU A 93 13.84 8.96 9.18
CA LEU A 93 13.21 7.86 8.45
C LEU A 93 13.11 6.60 9.30
N ARG A 94 14.21 6.20 9.97
CA ARG A 94 14.21 5.04 10.87
C ARG A 94 13.12 5.13 11.92
N GLN A 95 13.02 6.28 12.60
CA GLN A 95 12.00 6.49 13.63
C GLN A 95 10.59 6.44 13.05
N ALA A 96 10.35 7.13 11.92
CA ALA A 96 9.05 7.13 11.26
C ALA A 96 8.60 5.73 10.80
N LEU A 97 9.51 4.92 10.25
CA LEU A 97 9.24 3.53 9.87
C LEU A 97 8.95 2.66 11.11
N LYS A 98 9.71 2.83 12.20
CA LYS A 98 9.48 2.10 13.45
C LYS A 98 8.10 2.41 14.04
N ASP A 99 7.74 3.68 14.13
CA ASP A 99 6.45 4.10 14.67
C ASP A 99 5.29 3.61 13.80
N LEU A 100 5.45 3.67 12.48
CA LEU A 100 4.47 3.15 11.52
C LEU A 100 4.27 1.64 11.69
N THR A 101 5.37 0.88 11.77
CA THR A 101 5.31 -0.58 11.89
C THR A 101 4.71 -1.02 13.22
N LEU A 102 5.12 -0.39 14.33
CA LEU A 102 4.55 -0.68 15.65
C LEU A 102 3.05 -0.35 15.71
N ARG A 103 2.64 0.76 15.10
CA ARG A 103 1.23 1.13 15.01
C ARG A 103 0.47 0.13 14.14
N ALA A 104 1.01 -0.27 12.99
CA ALA A 104 0.39 -1.27 12.14
C ALA A 104 0.12 -2.58 12.91
N ILE A 105 1.10 -3.08 13.66
CA ILE A 105 0.94 -4.31 14.46
C ILE A 105 -0.12 -4.14 15.56
N ARG A 106 -0.13 -3.01 16.27
CA ARG A 106 -1.05 -2.78 17.39
C ARG A 106 -2.50 -2.59 16.95
N GLU A 107 -2.72 -1.89 15.84
CA GLU A 107 -4.04 -1.49 15.39
C GLU A 107 -4.67 -2.50 14.38
N TYR A 108 -3.95 -3.56 13.99
CA TYR A 108 -4.34 -4.45 12.91
C TYR A 108 -5.76 -5.02 13.08
N PHE A 109 -6.06 -5.63 14.22
CA PHE A 109 -7.35 -6.29 14.43
C PHE A 109 -8.52 -5.29 14.51
N ASP A 110 -8.30 -4.11 15.10
CA ASP A 110 -9.32 -3.07 15.14
C ASP A 110 -9.63 -2.54 13.74
N VAL A 111 -8.57 -2.34 12.93
CA VAL A 111 -8.70 -1.89 11.54
C VAL A 111 -9.35 -2.97 10.68
N LEU A 112 -8.97 -4.24 10.84
CA LEU A 112 -9.58 -5.36 10.12
C LEU A 112 -11.09 -5.43 10.39
N HIS A 113 -11.50 -5.34 11.65
CA HIS A 113 -12.91 -5.33 12.02
C HIS A 113 -13.70 -4.15 11.41
N GLN A 114 -13.11 -2.95 11.39
CA GLN A 114 -13.70 -1.78 10.72
C GLN A 114 -13.82 -1.98 9.20
N ASP A 115 -12.83 -2.61 8.58
CA ASP A 115 -12.84 -2.90 7.14
C ASP A 115 -13.91 -3.95 6.79
N GLU A 116 -14.08 -4.98 7.62
CA GLU A 116 -15.15 -5.98 7.49
C GLU A 116 -16.54 -5.34 7.58
N GLN A 117 -16.75 -4.42 8.53
CA GLN A 117 -18.01 -3.69 8.64
C GLN A 117 -18.30 -2.84 7.38
N ALA A 118 -17.28 -2.18 6.83
CA ALA A 118 -17.42 -1.41 5.60
C ALA A 118 -17.74 -2.31 4.39
N LEU A 119 -17.09 -3.47 4.26
CA LEU A 119 -17.37 -4.45 3.20
C LEU A 119 -18.78 -5.04 3.33
N ASN A 120 -19.26 -5.28 4.55
CA ASN A 120 -20.65 -5.71 4.79
C ASN A 120 -21.64 -4.64 4.32
N SER A 121 -21.35 -3.35 4.49
CA SER A 121 -22.18 -2.27 3.97
C SER A 121 -22.24 -2.25 2.44
N LEU A 122 -21.12 -2.53 1.77
CA LEU A 122 -21.06 -2.71 0.32
C LEU A 122 -21.91 -3.92 -0.13
N GLY A 123 -21.77 -5.07 0.54
CA GLY A 123 -22.56 -6.27 0.30
C GLY A 123 -24.07 -5.99 0.37
N GLN A 124 -24.52 -5.32 1.44
CA GLN A 124 -25.92 -4.92 1.59
C GLN A 124 -26.42 -4.01 0.46
N SER A 125 -25.58 -3.12 -0.05
CA SER A 125 -25.92 -2.26 -1.20
C SER A 125 -26.08 -3.09 -2.48
N CYS A 126 -25.17 -4.03 -2.73
CA CYS A 126 -25.26 -4.97 -3.86
C CYS A 126 -26.55 -5.79 -3.79
N ASP A 127 -26.88 -6.40 -2.65
CA ASP A 127 -28.08 -7.22 -2.45
C ASP A 127 -29.38 -6.42 -2.68
N ARG A 128 -29.38 -5.15 -2.24
CA ARG A 128 -30.53 -4.25 -2.43
C ARG A 128 -30.76 -3.95 -3.91
N ILE A 129 -29.70 -3.67 -4.65
CA ILE A 129 -29.77 -3.39 -6.08
C ILE A 129 -30.16 -4.66 -6.84
N GLN A 130 -29.57 -5.80 -6.51
CA GLN A 130 -29.91 -7.08 -7.14
C GLN A 130 -31.39 -7.44 -6.98
N ARG A 131 -31.98 -7.23 -5.78
CA ARG A 131 -33.39 -7.44 -5.54
C ARG A 131 -34.27 -6.53 -6.40
N LYS A 132 -33.90 -5.25 -6.58
CA LYS A 132 -34.64 -4.33 -7.45
C LYS A 132 -34.60 -4.78 -8.90
N LEU A 133 -33.42 -5.17 -9.42
CA LEU A 133 -33.25 -5.68 -10.78
C LEU A 133 -34.07 -6.96 -11.04
N SER A 134 -34.30 -7.78 -10.01
CA SER A 134 -35.09 -9.02 -10.14
C SER A 134 -36.60 -8.79 -10.14
N CYS A 135 -37.06 -7.62 -9.71
CA CYS A 135 -38.51 -7.36 -9.49
C CYS A 135 -39.12 -6.45 -10.56
N GLN A 136 -38.36 -5.76 -11.39
CA GLN A 136 -38.90 -4.75 -12.32
C GLN A 136 -38.12 -4.79 -13.66
N GLU A 137 -38.85 -4.51 -14.77
CA GLU A 137 -38.20 -4.15 -16.03
C GLU A 137 -37.66 -2.73 -15.90
N GLU A 138 -36.34 -2.63 -15.81
CA GLU A 138 -35.65 -1.36 -15.57
C GLU A 138 -35.31 -0.67 -16.89
N ASN A 139 -35.54 0.63 -16.95
CA ASN A 139 -35.08 1.45 -18.07
C ASN A 139 -33.61 1.80 -17.94
N THR A 140 -32.99 2.28 -19.03
CA THR A 140 -31.56 2.62 -19.09
C THR A 140 -31.14 3.65 -18.02
N ALA A 141 -32.01 4.60 -17.68
CA ALA A 141 -31.71 5.63 -16.69
C ALA A 141 -31.62 5.03 -15.28
N ALA A 142 -32.50 4.10 -14.93
CA ALA A 142 -32.45 3.38 -13.65
C ALA A 142 -31.19 2.51 -13.55
N LEU A 143 -30.82 1.79 -14.61
CA LEU A 143 -29.59 0.99 -14.67
C LEU A 143 -28.34 1.85 -14.47
N LEU A 144 -28.26 3.01 -15.13
CA LEU A 144 -27.17 3.97 -14.92
C LEU A 144 -27.12 4.50 -13.47
N GLY A 145 -28.29 4.74 -12.87
CA GLY A 145 -28.40 5.12 -11.46
C GLY A 145 -27.83 4.05 -10.51
N TYR A 146 -28.18 2.78 -10.73
CA TYR A 146 -27.65 1.66 -9.94
C TYR A 146 -26.15 1.48 -10.13
N PHE A 147 -25.67 1.56 -11.37
CA PHE A 147 -24.23 1.51 -11.67
C PHE A 147 -23.46 2.62 -10.94
N THR A 148 -23.97 3.85 -11.01
CA THR A 148 -23.33 5.00 -10.33
C THR A 148 -23.33 4.81 -8.81
N THR A 149 -24.41 4.29 -8.24
CA THR A 149 -24.50 3.99 -6.81
C THR A 149 -23.45 2.95 -6.40
N LEU A 150 -23.41 1.81 -7.09
CA LEU A 150 -22.44 0.75 -6.80
C LEU A 150 -20.99 1.21 -6.96
N LEU A 151 -20.71 2.02 -7.98
CA LEU A 151 -19.38 2.58 -8.19
C LEU A 151 -18.96 3.53 -7.04
N ASN A 152 -19.89 4.35 -6.54
CA ASN A 152 -19.64 5.23 -5.41
C ASN A 152 -19.47 4.45 -4.10
N ASP A 153 -20.29 3.42 -3.89
CA ASP A 153 -20.17 2.53 -2.73
C ASP A 153 -18.86 1.75 -2.75
N LEU A 154 -18.44 1.24 -3.91
CA LEU A 154 -17.14 0.58 -4.07
C LEU A 154 -15.97 1.53 -3.77
N LYS A 155 -16.02 2.77 -4.23
CA LYS A 155 -15.01 3.79 -3.92
C LYS A 155 -14.95 4.12 -2.43
N ARG A 156 -16.07 4.00 -1.71
CA ARG A 156 -16.18 4.34 -0.27
C ARG A 156 -15.91 3.15 0.65
N TYR A 157 -16.42 1.97 0.31
CA TYR A 157 -16.48 0.81 1.19
C TYR A 157 -15.72 -0.43 0.68
N GLY A 158 -15.05 -0.34 -0.46
CA GLY A 158 -14.29 -1.44 -1.06
C GLY A 158 -12.83 -1.08 -1.30
N THR A 159 -12.57 -0.11 -2.18
CA THR A 159 -11.22 0.23 -2.60
C THR A 159 -10.29 0.70 -1.46
N PRO A 160 -10.72 1.59 -0.52
CA PRO A 160 -9.86 2.00 0.59
C PRO A 160 -9.54 0.86 1.55
N GLN A 161 -10.49 -0.04 1.81
CA GLN A 161 -10.31 -1.21 2.66
C GLN A 161 -9.32 -2.18 2.04
N PHE A 162 -9.50 -2.53 0.76
CA PHE A 162 -8.55 -3.35 0.03
C PHE A 162 -7.14 -2.76 0.04
N SER A 163 -7.00 -1.48 -0.30
CA SER A 163 -5.70 -0.79 -0.32
C SER A 163 -5.03 -0.78 1.06
N ARG A 164 -5.81 -0.69 2.14
CA ARG A 164 -5.31 -0.73 3.52
C ARG A 164 -4.82 -2.12 3.89
N GLN A 165 -5.60 -3.16 3.60
CA GLN A 165 -5.19 -4.55 3.85
C GLN A 165 -3.97 -4.96 3.01
N ALA A 166 -3.89 -4.53 1.75
CA ALA A 166 -2.71 -4.72 0.93
C ALA A 166 -1.44 -4.13 1.57
N ARG A 167 -1.54 -2.95 2.20
CA ARG A 167 -0.39 -2.35 2.92
C ARG A 167 0.05 -3.14 4.15
N TYR A 168 -0.89 -3.77 4.87
CA TYR A 168 -0.54 -4.71 5.95
C TYR A 168 0.19 -5.94 5.40
N ALA A 169 -0.29 -6.47 4.27
CA ALA A 169 0.38 -7.58 3.59
C ALA A 169 1.79 -7.21 3.12
N PHE A 170 2.01 -5.98 2.63
CA PHE A 170 3.34 -5.48 2.26
C PHE A 170 4.29 -5.43 3.46
N ILE A 171 3.82 -4.94 4.62
CA ILE A 171 4.62 -4.92 5.85
C ILE A 171 4.97 -6.36 6.27
N ALA A 172 3.99 -7.27 6.31
CA ALA A 172 4.20 -8.67 6.66
C ALA A 172 5.21 -9.34 5.71
N ARG A 173 5.06 -9.13 4.40
CA ARG A 173 6.00 -9.65 3.40
C ARG A 173 7.41 -9.10 3.59
N SER A 174 7.55 -7.81 3.86
CA SER A 174 8.86 -7.18 4.10
C SER A 174 9.53 -7.74 5.36
N LEU A 175 8.77 -7.96 6.44
CA LEU A 175 9.28 -8.59 7.66
C LEU A 175 9.77 -10.01 7.37
N CYS A 176 8.97 -10.84 6.68
CA CYS A 176 9.34 -12.19 6.28
C CYS A 176 10.60 -12.22 5.41
N ASN A 177 10.65 -11.40 4.36
CA ASN A 177 11.80 -11.32 3.48
C ASN A 177 13.07 -10.90 4.23
N SER A 178 12.96 -9.95 5.15
CA SER A 178 14.11 -9.48 5.93
C SER A 178 14.66 -10.53 6.90
N LEU A 179 13.83 -11.46 7.41
CA LEU A 179 14.31 -12.60 8.20
C LEU A 179 15.19 -13.55 7.37
N VAL A 180 14.78 -13.82 6.12
CA VAL A 180 15.58 -14.63 5.19
C VAL A 180 16.85 -13.90 4.79
N GLU A 181 16.75 -12.61 4.46
CA GLU A 181 17.89 -11.78 4.04
C GLU A 181 18.96 -11.66 5.13
N CYS A 182 18.54 -11.60 6.39
CA CYS A 182 19.44 -11.55 7.55
C CYS A 182 19.92 -12.94 8.02
N GLY A 183 19.47 -14.02 7.38
CA GLY A 183 19.87 -15.38 7.70
C GLY A 183 19.29 -15.95 8.99
N TYR A 184 18.19 -15.37 9.51
CA TYR A 184 17.49 -15.89 10.69
C TYR A 184 16.67 -17.14 10.37
N VAL A 185 16.15 -17.24 9.16
CA VAL A 185 15.43 -18.40 8.63
C VAL A 185 15.89 -18.68 7.22
N THR A 186 15.75 -19.92 6.75
CA THR A 186 16.03 -20.27 5.35
C THR A 186 14.83 -19.93 4.47
N ALA A 187 15.06 -19.83 3.16
CA ALA A 187 13.97 -19.67 2.19
C ALA A 187 12.97 -20.84 2.25
N GLU A 188 13.48 -22.08 2.44
CA GLU A 188 12.63 -23.28 2.58
C GLU A 188 11.76 -23.23 3.84
N ASP A 189 12.30 -22.72 4.97
CA ASP A 189 11.51 -22.55 6.19
C ASP A 189 10.41 -21.51 6.00
N MET A 190 10.70 -20.43 5.27
CA MET A 190 9.73 -19.42 4.95
C MET A 190 8.64 -19.96 4.02
N ASP A 191 9.00 -20.72 3.00
CA ASP A 191 8.03 -21.34 2.09
C ASP A 191 7.11 -22.33 2.83
N ARG A 192 7.68 -23.15 3.73
CA ARG A 192 6.89 -24.04 4.59
C ARG A 192 5.93 -23.27 5.51
N PHE A 193 6.38 -22.17 6.10
CA PHE A 193 5.52 -21.28 6.89
C PHE A 193 4.37 -20.72 6.04
N MET A 194 4.66 -20.19 4.86
CA MET A 194 3.64 -19.61 3.98
C MET A 194 2.62 -20.63 3.47
N MET A 195 3.02 -21.90 3.29
CA MET A 195 2.10 -22.99 2.93
C MET A 195 1.20 -23.44 4.10
N GLY A 196 1.59 -23.15 5.35
CA GLY A 196 0.82 -23.48 6.55
C GLY A 196 -0.10 -22.35 7.04
N VAL A 197 -0.10 -21.19 6.36
CA VAL A 197 -1.01 -20.09 6.65
C VAL A 197 -2.26 -20.27 5.79
N GLU A 198 -3.36 -20.73 6.43
CA GLU A 198 -4.69 -20.85 5.83
C GLU A 198 -5.48 -19.54 5.93
#